data_aba462890e7f25a8e727c35d39f47ead
#
_entry.id   aba462890e7f25a8e727c35d39f47ead
#
_cell.length_a   1.000
_cell.length_b   1.000
_cell.length_c   1.000
_cell.angle_alpha   90.00
_cell.angle_beta   90.00
_cell.angle_gamma   90.00
#
_symmetry.space_group_name_H-M   'P 1'
#
loop_
_entity.id
_entity.type
_entity.pdbx_description
1 polymer ?
#
loop_
_entity_poly.entity_id
_entity_poly.type
_entity_poly.pdbx_seq_one_letter_code
_entity_poly.pdbx_strand_id
1 'polypeptide(L)'
;KAPDGHEFSAYISRPTGPIFGGIVVAMEMYGVNSYLRGVCDRFSSEGYICIAPAFFDRHEKFLNLPYDENGSKRGKELSRANNFDLTLEDAHTARDFIKTDVGKVAILGYCFGGTVSWLGSCRGDFDASVPYYGSNMCDYPDEPARCPTLCHVGDLDTAVPPDQVSMFKKKRPEVNWCLYNGAMHGFDNWTRHERYHQEAADLARTR
;
A
#
# COMPACT_ATOMS: atom_id res chain seq x y z
N LYS A 1 -9.42 -13.54 10.71
CA LYS A 1 -10.27 -12.87 11.70
C LYS A 1 -9.40 -11.96 12.54
N ALA A 2 -9.72 -10.66 12.60
CA ALA A 2 -9.02 -9.68 13.42
C ALA A 2 -9.25 -9.89 14.93
N PRO A 3 -8.40 -9.32 15.81
CA PRO A 3 -8.52 -9.48 17.27
C PRO A 3 -9.87 -9.02 17.84
N ASP A 4 -10.46 -7.96 17.25
CA ASP A 4 -11.79 -7.45 17.61
C ASP A 4 -12.97 -8.33 17.15
N GLY A 5 -12.67 -9.45 16.48
CA GLY A 5 -13.65 -10.40 15.95
C GLY A 5 -14.13 -10.09 14.54
N HIS A 6 -13.67 -8.98 13.90
CA HIS A 6 -13.99 -8.69 12.51
C HIS A 6 -13.46 -9.76 11.55
N GLU A 7 -14.27 -10.18 10.58
CA GLU A 7 -13.89 -11.09 9.51
C GLU A 7 -13.84 -10.33 8.19
N PHE A 8 -12.70 -10.38 7.55
CA PHE A 8 -12.46 -9.72 6.26
C PHE A 8 -11.94 -10.71 5.22
N SER A 9 -12.17 -10.39 3.96
CA SER A 9 -11.65 -11.12 2.82
C SER A 9 -10.21 -10.71 2.52
N ALA A 10 -9.44 -11.59 1.90
CA ALA A 10 -8.13 -11.27 1.37
C ALA A 10 -7.87 -12.03 0.07
N TYR A 11 -7.12 -11.43 -0.85
CA TYR A 11 -6.52 -12.12 -1.97
C TYR A 11 -5.14 -12.63 -1.58
N ILE A 12 -4.84 -13.88 -1.88
CA ILE A 12 -3.53 -14.48 -1.58
C ILE A 12 -2.95 -15.06 -2.87
N SER A 13 -1.70 -14.74 -3.14
CA SER A 13 -0.90 -15.33 -4.21
C SER A 13 0.36 -15.96 -3.63
N ARG A 14 0.66 -17.20 -4.07
CA ARG A 14 1.79 -17.99 -3.55
C ARG A 14 2.72 -18.39 -4.68
N PRO A 15 4.05 -18.27 -4.50
CA PRO A 15 5.01 -18.72 -5.49
C PRO A 15 4.93 -20.24 -5.68
N THR A 16 5.27 -20.69 -6.89
CA THR A 16 5.43 -22.11 -7.22
C THR A 16 6.83 -22.65 -6.96
N GLY A 17 7.77 -21.76 -6.64
CA GLY A 17 9.19 -22.03 -6.38
C GLY A 17 9.63 -21.66 -4.97
N PRO A 18 10.91 -21.36 -4.78
CA PRO A 18 11.46 -20.94 -3.49
C PRO A 18 10.76 -19.71 -2.93
N ILE A 19 10.59 -19.67 -1.61
CA ILE A 19 9.96 -18.56 -0.90
C ILE A 19 11.04 -17.70 -0.26
N PHE A 20 11.06 -16.39 -0.57
CA PHE A 20 12.04 -15.43 -0.06
C PHE A 20 11.50 -14.57 1.08
N GLY A 21 10.18 -14.44 1.20
CA GLY A 21 9.53 -13.65 2.23
C GLY A 21 8.03 -13.47 1.96
N GLY A 22 7.38 -12.64 2.78
CA GLY A 22 5.97 -12.30 2.65
C GLY A 22 5.76 -10.80 2.40
N ILE A 23 4.68 -10.45 1.73
CA ILE A 23 4.27 -9.07 1.50
C ILE A 23 2.79 -8.92 1.80
N VAL A 24 2.45 -8.00 2.71
CA VAL A 24 1.09 -7.48 2.84
C VAL A 24 0.93 -6.34 1.84
N VAL A 25 0.01 -6.49 0.89
CA VAL A 25 -0.24 -5.49 -0.16
C VAL A 25 -1.48 -4.69 0.19
N ALA A 26 -1.28 -3.45 0.62
CA ALA A 26 -2.34 -2.54 1.03
C ALA A 26 -2.97 -1.84 -0.19
N MET A 27 -4.29 -1.95 -0.29
CA MET A 27 -5.08 -1.55 -1.45
C MET A 27 -5.20 -0.03 -1.63
N GLU A 28 -5.41 0.40 -2.87
CA GLU A 28 -5.96 1.72 -3.18
C GLU A 28 -7.41 1.84 -2.65
N MET A 29 -7.98 3.03 -2.68
CA MET A 29 -9.38 3.27 -2.27
C MET A 29 -10.44 2.56 -3.14
N TYR A 30 -10.04 1.77 -4.11
CA TYR A 30 -10.92 1.04 -5.04
C TYR A 30 -11.13 -0.43 -4.66
N GLY A 31 -10.57 -0.89 -3.53
CA GLY A 31 -10.69 -2.27 -3.07
C GLY A 31 -9.64 -3.21 -3.66
N VAL A 32 -9.82 -4.51 -3.41
CA VAL A 32 -8.92 -5.58 -3.89
C VAL A 32 -9.31 -5.96 -5.33
N ASN A 33 -9.06 -5.04 -6.25
CA ASN A 33 -9.43 -5.14 -7.66
C ASN A 33 -8.38 -5.92 -8.50
N SER A 34 -8.58 -5.98 -9.82
CA SER A 34 -7.70 -6.71 -10.74
C SER A 34 -6.27 -6.17 -10.76
N TYR A 35 -6.07 -4.85 -10.64
CA TYR A 35 -4.74 -4.26 -10.53
C TYR A 35 -4.00 -4.78 -9.29
N LEU A 36 -4.63 -4.68 -8.12
CA LEU A 36 -3.99 -5.09 -6.87
C LEU A 36 -3.69 -6.59 -6.83
N ARG A 37 -4.60 -7.41 -7.37
CA ARG A 37 -4.37 -8.86 -7.53
C ARG A 37 -3.18 -9.13 -8.45
N GLY A 38 -3.10 -8.42 -9.58
CA GLY A 38 -1.95 -8.50 -10.48
C GLY A 38 -0.63 -8.07 -9.83
N VAL A 39 -0.65 -7.09 -8.91
CA VAL A 39 0.53 -6.76 -8.10
C VAL A 39 0.95 -7.96 -7.24
N CYS A 40 0.01 -8.60 -6.54
CA CYS A 40 0.28 -9.78 -5.74
C CYS A 40 0.86 -10.93 -6.59
N ASP A 41 0.27 -11.18 -7.76
CA ASP A 41 0.70 -12.26 -8.66
C ASP A 41 2.11 -12.01 -9.20
N ARG A 42 2.45 -10.75 -9.53
CA ARG A 42 3.79 -10.38 -9.95
C ARG A 42 4.83 -10.68 -8.86
N PHE A 43 4.65 -10.18 -7.64
CA PHE A 43 5.58 -10.45 -6.55
C PHE A 43 5.62 -11.95 -6.18
N SER A 44 4.50 -12.65 -6.34
CA SER A 44 4.48 -14.10 -6.17
C SER A 44 5.34 -14.81 -7.22
N SER A 45 5.34 -14.36 -8.47
CA SER A 45 6.24 -14.90 -9.49
C SER A 45 7.73 -14.64 -9.21
N GLU A 46 8.02 -13.66 -8.35
CA GLU A 46 9.37 -13.31 -7.89
C GLU A 46 9.76 -14.00 -6.56
N GLY A 47 8.89 -14.88 -6.04
CA GLY A 47 9.18 -15.72 -4.86
C GLY A 47 8.64 -15.18 -3.53
N TYR A 48 7.67 -14.25 -3.53
CA TYR A 48 7.07 -13.74 -2.30
C TYR A 48 5.64 -14.28 -2.11
N ILE A 49 5.29 -14.68 -0.89
CA ILE A 49 3.89 -14.89 -0.54
C ILE A 49 3.24 -13.53 -0.36
N CYS A 50 2.22 -13.22 -1.16
CA CYS A 50 1.51 -11.95 -1.11
C CYS A 50 0.10 -12.12 -0.59
N ILE A 51 -0.32 -11.21 0.31
CA ILE A 51 -1.68 -11.13 0.82
C ILE A 51 -2.18 -9.70 0.73
N ALA A 52 -3.36 -9.51 0.10
CA ALA A 52 -4.03 -8.22 -0.01
C ALA A 52 -5.35 -8.26 0.78
N PRO A 53 -5.39 -7.73 2.02
CA PRO A 53 -6.59 -7.66 2.81
C PRO A 53 -7.58 -6.61 2.26
N ALA A 54 -8.87 -6.94 2.30
CA ALA A 54 -9.95 -6.03 1.92
C ALA A 54 -10.31 -5.12 3.11
N PHE A 55 -9.54 -4.06 3.33
CA PHE A 55 -9.70 -3.18 4.49
C PHE A 55 -11.07 -2.53 4.61
N PHE A 56 -11.77 -2.33 3.48
CA PHE A 56 -13.11 -1.75 3.50
C PHE A 56 -14.22 -2.74 3.81
N ASP A 57 -13.91 -4.04 4.02
CA ASP A 57 -14.89 -5.03 4.49
C ASP A 57 -15.48 -4.68 5.87
N ARG A 58 -14.87 -3.75 6.60
CA ARG A 58 -15.42 -3.15 7.82
C ARG A 58 -16.64 -2.25 7.56
N HIS A 59 -16.80 -1.80 6.31
CA HIS A 59 -17.90 -0.93 5.87
C HIS A 59 -18.78 -1.63 4.84
N GLU A 60 -18.16 -2.22 3.81
CA GLU A 60 -18.83 -2.85 2.69
C GLU A 60 -17.98 -4.02 2.18
N LYS A 61 -18.56 -5.22 2.22
CA LYS A 61 -17.83 -6.45 1.84
C LYS A 61 -17.68 -6.58 0.33
N PHE A 62 -16.55 -7.20 -0.08
CA PHE A 62 -16.24 -7.53 -1.47
C PHE A 62 -16.20 -6.32 -2.42
N LEU A 63 -15.82 -5.18 -1.90
CA LEU A 63 -15.77 -3.94 -2.65
C LEU A 63 -14.79 -4.04 -3.82
N ASN A 64 -15.28 -3.67 -5.01
CA ASN A 64 -14.50 -3.56 -6.25
C ASN A 64 -15.03 -2.38 -7.05
N LEU A 65 -14.47 -1.20 -6.80
CA LEU A 65 -14.91 0.04 -7.41
C LEU A 65 -14.25 0.27 -8.77
N PRO A 66 -15.00 0.80 -9.75
CA PRO A 66 -14.44 1.21 -11.03
C PRO A 66 -13.56 2.46 -10.87
N TYR A 67 -12.63 2.66 -11.82
CA TYR A 67 -11.77 3.86 -11.88
C TYR A 67 -12.48 5.02 -12.62
N ASP A 68 -13.73 5.31 -12.23
CA ASP A 68 -14.53 6.43 -12.72
C ASP A 68 -14.88 7.43 -11.61
N GLU A 69 -15.71 8.41 -11.93
CA GLU A 69 -16.14 9.44 -10.97
C GLU A 69 -16.93 8.85 -9.79
N ASN A 70 -17.82 7.89 -10.05
CA ASN A 70 -18.64 7.26 -9.02
C ASN A 70 -17.80 6.41 -8.09
N GLY A 71 -16.91 5.57 -8.63
CA GLY A 71 -15.97 4.76 -7.85
C GLY A 71 -14.99 5.63 -7.05
N SER A 72 -14.51 6.73 -7.65
CA SER A 72 -13.66 7.70 -6.96
C SER A 72 -14.38 8.40 -5.79
N LYS A 73 -15.63 8.79 -5.99
CA LYS A 73 -16.48 9.39 -4.92
C LYS A 73 -16.67 8.40 -3.78
N ARG A 74 -17.14 7.17 -4.10
CA ARG A 74 -17.38 6.13 -3.10
C ARG A 74 -16.10 5.74 -2.34
N GLY A 75 -14.97 5.55 -3.06
CA GLY A 75 -13.69 5.24 -2.45
C GLY A 75 -13.20 6.32 -1.48
N LYS A 76 -13.38 7.60 -1.81
CA LYS A 76 -13.09 8.73 -0.91
C LYS A 76 -13.97 8.74 0.32
N GLU A 77 -15.27 8.44 0.18
CA GLU A 77 -16.21 8.33 1.32
C GLU A 77 -15.74 7.25 2.30
N LEU A 78 -15.44 6.05 1.79
CA LEU A 78 -14.95 4.92 2.58
C LEU A 78 -13.60 5.22 3.23
N SER A 79 -12.65 5.82 2.50
CA SER A 79 -11.36 6.22 3.04
C SER A 79 -11.46 7.21 4.19
N ARG A 80 -12.41 8.16 4.13
CA ARG A 80 -12.66 9.13 5.20
C ARG A 80 -13.36 8.53 6.41
N ALA A 81 -14.24 7.56 6.19
CA ALA A 81 -14.94 6.84 7.26
C ALA A 81 -14.05 5.81 7.95
N ASN A 82 -12.91 5.48 7.33
CA ASN A 82 -12.03 4.42 7.80
C ASN A 82 -11.23 4.83 9.04
N ASN A 83 -11.04 3.87 9.94
CA ASN A 83 -10.17 4.01 11.11
C ASN A 83 -8.83 3.31 10.82
N PHE A 84 -7.74 4.07 10.77
CA PHE A 84 -6.40 3.52 10.48
C PHE A 84 -5.89 2.55 11.55
N ASP A 85 -6.28 2.69 12.82
CA ASP A 85 -5.85 1.74 13.85
C ASP A 85 -6.47 0.36 13.61
N LEU A 86 -7.77 0.31 13.29
CA LEU A 86 -8.45 -0.94 12.91
C LEU A 86 -7.92 -1.51 11.58
N THR A 87 -7.58 -0.63 10.63
CA THR A 87 -6.96 -1.07 9.36
C THR A 87 -5.58 -1.71 9.60
N LEU A 88 -4.81 -1.16 10.52
CA LEU A 88 -3.53 -1.75 10.91
C LEU A 88 -3.69 -3.08 11.63
N GLU A 89 -4.73 -3.26 12.47
CA GLU A 89 -5.05 -4.56 13.06
C GLU A 89 -5.36 -5.61 11.97
N ASP A 90 -6.10 -5.24 10.93
CA ASP A 90 -6.35 -6.11 9.77
C ASP A 90 -5.07 -6.42 9.00
N ALA A 91 -4.18 -5.42 8.81
CA ALA A 91 -2.89 -5.60 8.17
C ALA A 91 -1.97 -6.52 8.99
N HIS A 92 -1.94 -6.38 10.31
CA HIS A 92 -1.20 -7.28 11.21
C HIS A 92 -1.78 -8.70 11.18
N THR A 93 -3.09 -8.83 11.17
CA THR A 93 -3.76 -10.14 11.03
C THR A 93 -3.37 -10.82 9.72
N ALA A 94 -3.33 -10.07 8.62
CA ALA A 94 -2.89 -10.59 7.33
C ALA A 94 -1.41 -10.97 7.34
N ARG A 95 -0.54 -10.14 7.95
CA ARG A 95 0.87 -10.44 8.18
C ARG A 95 1.04 -11.75 8.94
N ASP A 96 0.38 -11.89 10.08
CA ASP A 96 0.51 -13.05 10.95
C ASP A 96 0.03 -14.34 10.29
N PHE A 97 -0.98 -14.23 9.42
CA PHE A 97 -1.46 -15.36 8.63
C PHE A 97 -0.40 -15.93 7.69
N ILE A 98 0.43 -15.08 7.07
CA ILE A 98 1.49 -15.55 6.17
C ILE A 98 2.84 -15.71 6.86
N LYS A 99 3.07 -15.10 8.02
CA LYS A 99 4.36 -15.10 8.73
C LYS A 99 4.80 -16.50 9.16
N THR A 100 3.84 -17.41 9.38
CA THR A 100 4.15 -18.82 9.70
C THR A 100 4.88 -19.55 8.57
N ASP A 101 4.70 -19.09 7.34
CA ASP A 101 5.27 -19.71 6.14
C ASP A 101 6.57 -19.00 5.69
N VAL A 102 6.88 -17.83 6.28
CA VAL A 102 8.02 -16.98 5.88
C VAL A 102 8.71 -16.38 7.10
N GLY A 103 10.01 -16.08 7.00
CA GLY A 103 10.75 -15.48 8.12
C GLY A 103 10.52 -13.98 8.29
N LYS A 104 10.32 -13.25 7.18
CA LYS A 104 10.17 -11.79 7.12
C LYS A 104 8.95 -11.40 6.30
N VAL A 105 8.27 -10.33 6.74
CA VAL A 105 7.08 -9.79 6.05
C VAL A 105 7.19 -8.28 5.93
N ALA A 106 7.17 -7.81 4.68
CA ALA A 106 7.07 -6.39 4.37
C ALA A 106 5.62 -5.95 4.22
N ILE A 107 5.38 -4.64 4.32
CA ILE A 107 4.13 -4.01 3.91
C ILE A 107 4.39 -3.08 2.73
N LEU A 108 3.61 -3.24 1.67
CA LEU A 108 3.64 -2.41 0.47
C LEU A 108 2.25 -1.88 0.22
N GLY A 109 2.09 -0.60 -0.13
CA GLY A 109 0.77 -0.04 -0.29
C GLY A 109 0.69 1.11 -1.27
N TYR A 110 -0.48 1.27 -1.89
CA TYR A 110 -0.76 2.22 -2.95
C TYR A 110 -1.84 3.22 -2.55
N CYS A 111 -1.65 4.51 -2.77
CA CYS A 111 -2.64 5.55 -2.47
C CYS A 111 -3.06 5.52 -0.99
N PHE A 112 -4.32 5.23 -0.67
CA PHE A 112 -4.81 4.93 0.69
C PHE A 112 -3.91 3.89 1.38
N GLY A 113 -3.61 2.79 0.69
CA GLY A 113 -2.71 1.75 1.18
C GLY A 113 -1.27 2.23 1.38
N GLY A 114 -0.82 3.25 0.65
CA GLY A 114 0.48 3.88 0.89
C GLY A 114 0.54 4.55 2.27
N THR A 115 -0.56 5.17 2.70
CA THR A 115 -0.69 5.69 4.07
C THR A 115 -0.71 4.55 5.09
N VAL A 116 -1.45 3.46 4.81
CA VAL A 116 -1.44 2.25 5.68
C VAL A 116 -0.03 1.67 5.78
N SER A 117 0.71 1.59 4.67
CA SER A 117 2.11 1.13 4.66
C SER A 117 3.02 2.03 5.50
N TRP A 118 2.88 3.36 5.39
CA TRP A 118 3.58 4.31 6.24
C TRP A 118 3.29 4.08 7.73
N LEU A 119 2.01 4.06 8.11
CA LEU A 119 1.60 3.83 9.51
C LEU A 119 2.02 2.44 10.01
N GLY A 120 2.03 1.44 9.12
CA GLY A 120 2.58 0.12 9.41
C GLY A 120 4.06 0.16 9.74
N SER A 121 4.86 1.02 9.09
CA SER A 121 6.27 1.21 9.44
C SER A 121 6.47 1.88 10.80
N CYS A 122 5.52 2.69 11.23
CA CYS A 122 5.62 3.44 12.50
C CYS A 122 5.06 2.66 13.70
N ARG A 123 3.95 1.96 13.49
CA ARG A 123 3.15 1.35 14.57
C ARG A 123 3.14 -0.18 14.53
N GLY A 124 3.66 -0.78 13.43
CA GLY A 124 3.64 -2.21 13.21
C GLY A 124 4.97 -2.91 13.41
N ASP A 125 4.95 -4.23 13.27
CA ASP A 125 6.12 -5.10 13.33
C ASP A 125 6.42 -5.67 11.94
N PHE A 126 6.44 -4.80 10.92
CA PHE A 126 6.85 -5.16 9.58
C PHE A 126 8.38 -5.05 9.44
N ASP A 127 8.98 -5.94 8.65
CA ASP A 127 10.43 -5.96 8.42
C ASP A 127 10.88 -4.89 7.43
N ALA A 128 9.99 -4.40 6.57
CA ALA A 128 10.20 -3.27 5.65
C ALA A 128 8.86 -2.66 5.23
N SER A 129 8.89 -1.42 4.76
CA SER A 129 7.70 -0.71 4.27
C SER A 129 7.96 0.01 2.96
N VAL A 130 7.02 -0.10 2.02
CA VAL A 130 7.11 0.56 0.71
C VAL A 130 5.82 1.31 0.39
N PRO A 131 5.67 2.57 0.86
CA PRO A 131 4.56 3.43 0.49
C PRO A 131 4.69 3.96 -0.95
N TYR A 132 3.70 3.69 -1.80
CA TYR A 132 3.52 4.33 -3.10
C TYR A 132 2.48 5.44 -2.98
N TYR A 133 2.87 6.68 -3.24
CA TYR A 133 2.01 7.86 -3.28
C TYR A 133 0.95 7.89 -2.16
N GLY A 134 1.36 7.65 -0.92
CA GLY A 134 0.47 7.62 0.24
C GLY A 134 -0.23 8.95 0.45
N SER A 135 -1.53 9.03 0.12
CA SER A 135 -2.25 10.30 -0.03
C SER A 135 -2.41 11.10 1.26
N ASN A 136 -2.38 10.46 2.41
CA ASN A 136 -2.48 11.11 3.72
C ASN A 136 -1.24 10.85 4.60
N MET A 137 -0.17 10.25 4.08
CA MET A 137 0.98 9.93 4.92
C MET A 137 1.65 11.18 5.51
N CYS A 138 1.60 12.30 4.78
CA CYS A 138 2.16 13.57 5.25
C CYS A 138 1.38 14.21 6.39
N ASP A 139 0.20 13.70 6.74
CA ASP A 139 -0.57 14.11 7.93
C ASP A 139 0.00 13.49 9.22
N TYR A 140 0.89 12.49 9.11
CA TYR A 140 1.52 11.78 10.23
C TYR A 140 3.04 11.93 10.26
N PRO A 141 3.56 13.18 10.24
CA PRO A 141 5.00 13.40 10.14
C PRO A 141 5.72 13.25 11.48
N ASP A 142 4.99 13.09 12.58
CA ASP A 142 5.56 13.01 13.94
C ASP A 142 5.91 11.58 14.37
N GLU A 143 5.45 10.58 13.62
CA GLU A 143 5.68 9.18 13.95
C GLU A 143 6.97 8.68 13.29
N PRO A 144 7.93 8.13 14.05
CA PRO A 144 9.17 7.59 13.48
C PRO A 144 8.94 6.24 12.82
N ALA A 145 9.57 6.01 11.66
CA ALA A 145 9.63 4.68 11.08
C ALA A 145 10.47 3.74 11.95
N ARG A 146 9.98 2.53 12.18
CA ARG A 146 10.65 1.47 12.98
C ARG A 146 11.31 0.39 12.11
N CYS A 147 11.09 0.44 10.81
CA CYS A 147 11.72 -0.45 9.84
C CYS A 147 12.22 0.34 8.63
N PRO A 148 13.12 -0.23 7.80
CA PRO A 148 13.52 0.37 6.54
C PRO A 148 12.29 0.75 5.71
N THR A 149 12.21 2.02 5.29
CA THR A 149 11.06 2.57 4.56
C THR A 149 11.52 3.29 3.31
N LEU A 150 10.95 2.90 2.16
CA LEU A 150 11.23 3.48 0.85
C LEU A 150 9.94 4.00 0.21
N CYS A 151 9.78 5.31 0.13
CA CYS A 151 8.60 5.96 -0.43
C CYS A 151 8.78 6.28 -1.92
N HIS A 152 7.77 5.97 -2.73
CA HIS A 152 7.71 6.28 -4.15
C HIS A 152 6.63 7.33 -4.42
N VAL A 153 6.99 8.46 -5.05
CA VAL A 153 6.04 9.54 -5.35
C VAL A 153 6.39 10.22 -6.69
N GLY A 154 5.37 10.64 -7.42
CA GLY A 154 5.55 11.43 -8.64
C GLY A 154 5.70 12.92 -8.34
N ASP A 155 6.43 13.66 -9.15
CA ASP A 155 6.60 15.13 -8.99
C ASP A 155 5.37 15.92 -9.42
N LEU A 156 4.47 15.30 -10.20
CA LEU A 156 3.16 15.85 -10.58
C LEU A 156 2.01 15.33 -9.71
N ASP A 157 2.32 14.67 -8.58
CA ASP A 157 1.30 14.16 -7.67
C ASP A 157 0.67 15.29 -6.86
N THR A 158 -0.60 15.57 -7.12
CA THR A 158 -1.37 16.60 -6.42
C THR A 158 -1.93 16.15 -5.07
N ALA A 159 -1.94 14.85 -4.80
CA ALA A 159 -2.34 14.30 -3.49
C ALA A 159 -1.17 14.19 -2.51
N VAL A 160 0.06 14.18 -3.03
CA VAL A 160 1.31 14.18 -2.24
C VAL A 160 2.26 15.21 -2.87
N PRO A 161 1.98 16.52 -2.72
CA PRO A 161 2.74 17.57 -3.39
C PRO A 161 4.23 17.60 -2.98
N PRO A 162 5.15 18.01 -3.87
CA PRO A 162 6.59 18.03 -3.61
C PRO A 162 7.03 18.87 -2.41
N ASP A 163 6.29 19.94 -2.08
CA ASP A 163 6.54 20.76 -0.89
C ASP A 163 6.25 20.00 0.39
N GLN A 164 5.15 19.25 0.46
CA GLN A 164 4.84 18.36 1.59
C GLN A 164 5.89 17.26 1.72
N VAL A 165 6.32 16.65 0.62
CA VAL A 165 7.43 15.68 0.61
C VAL A 165 8.70 16.30 1.17
N SER A 166 9.01 17.54 0.77
CA SER A 166 10.20 18.26 1.24
C SER A 166 10.15 18.56 2.73
N MET A 167 8.99 18.92 3.28
CA MET A 167 8.77 19.11 4.72
C MET A 167 8.89 17.81 5.48
N PHE A 168 8.27 16.74 4.95
CA PHE A 168 8.31 15.42 5.55
C PHE A 168 9.75 14.88 5.63
N LYS A 169 10.53 14.99 4.54
CA LYS A 169 11.96 14.60 4.52
C LYS A 169 12.80 15.27 5.60
N LYS A 170 12.53 16.55 5.86
CA LYS A 170 13.24 17.28 6.92
C LYS A 170 12.93 16.71 8.30
N LYS A 171 11.69 16.28 8.50
CA LYS A 171 11.20 15.77 9.78
C LYS A 171 11.54 14.29 9.98
N ARG A 172 11.63 13.52 8.88
CA ARG A 172 11.89 12.07 8.84
C ARG A 172 13.06 11.76 7.90
N PRO A 173 14.29 12.13 8.28
CA PRO A 173 15.47 11.89 7.45
C PRO A 173 15.83 10.41 7.29
N GLU A 174 15.30 9.55 8.16
CA GLU A 174 15.47 8.08 8.10
C GLU A 174 14.67 7.44 6.95
N VAL A 175 13.67 8.15 6.39
CA VAL A 175 12.85 7.64 5.30
C VAL A 175 13.49 7.92 3.95
N ASN A 176 13.66 6.90 3.14
CA ASN A 176 14.15 7.04 1.77
C ASN A 176 13.02 7.42 0.83
N TRP A 177 13.29 8.37 -0.09
CA TRP A 177 12.30 8.85 -1.04
C TRP A 177 12.82 8.77 -2.47
N CYS A 178 12.02 8.19 -3.34
CA CYS A 178 12.20 8.22 -4.79
C CYS A 178 11.16 9.12 -5.41
N LEU A 179 11.62 10.21 -6.02
CA LEU A 179 10.78 11.14 -6.79
C LEU A 179 10.90 10.80 -8.27
N TYR A 180 9.76 10.71 -8.97
CA TYR A 180 9.67 10.32 -10.38
C TYR A 180 9.17 11.50 -11.21
N ASN A 181 10.04 11.96 -12.13
CA ASN A 181 9.76 13.10 -12.98
C ASN A 181 8.63 12.79 -13.98
N GLY A 182 7.68 13.71 -14.13
CA GLY A 182 6.52 13.57 -15.01
C GLY A 182 5.45 12.60 -14.51
N ALA A 183 5.66 11.94 -13.37
CA ALA A 183 4.72 10.95 -12.84
C ALA A 183 3.65 11.61 -11.96
N MET A 184 2.40 11.15 -12.11
CA MET A 184 1.23 11.62 -11.35
C MET A 184 0.86 10.62 -10.25
N HIS A 185 -0.12 10.99 -9.42
CA HIS A 185 -0.72 10.07 -8.46
C HIS A 185 -1.26 8.80 -9.14
N GLY A 186 -0.84 7.62 -8.69
CA GLY A 186 -1.24 6.36 -9.30
C GLY A 186 -0.37 5.94 -10.49
N PHE A 187 0.84 6.46 -10.64
CA PHE A 187 1.73 6.22 -11.78
C PHE A 187 2.11 4.75 -12.00
N ASP A 188 2.06 3.90 -10.99
CA ASP A 188 2.36 2.46 -11.11
C ASP A 188 1.17 1.64 -11.65
N ASN A 189 -0.04 2.21 -11.67
CA ASN A 189 -1.25 1.48 -12.03
C ASN A 189 -1.42 1.36 -13.55
N TRP A 190 -0.97 0.23 -14.11
CA TRP A 190 -1.03 -0.07 -15.56
C TRP A 190 -2.45 -0.22 -16.13
N THR A 191 -3.48 -0.32 -15.29
CA THR A 191 -4.87 -0.36 -15.75
C THR A 191 -5.48 1.04 -15.95
N ARG A 192 -4.75 2.09 -15.52
CA ARG A 192 -5.15 3.49 -15.62
C ARG A 192 -4.26 4.22 -16.62
N HIS A 193 -4.51 4.03 -17.90
CA HIS A 193 -3.67 4.54 -19.00
C HIS A 193 -3.42 6.06 -18.92
N GLU A 194 -4.38 6.81 -18.38
CA GLU A 194 -4.28 8.27 -18.20
C GLU A 194 -3.30 8.70 -17.09
N ARG A 195 -2.88 7.76 -16.23
CA ARG A 195 -1.97 8.02 -15.09
C ARG A 195 -0.72 7.17 -15.11
N TYR A 196 -0.77 6.04 -15.80
CA TYR A 196 0.34 5.10 -15.86
C TYR A 196 1.57 5.74 -16.51
N HIS A 197 2.69 5.72 -15.79
CA HIS A 197 3.97 6.20 -16.30
C HIS A 197 4.96 5.05 -16.29
N GLN A 198 5.11 4.38 -17.44
CA GLN A 198 5.86 3.13 -17.55
C GLN A 198 7.29 3.24 -17.00
N GLU A 199 8.06 4.25 -17.41
CA GLU A 199 9.45 4.41 -16.95
C GLU A 199 9.55 4.57 -15.44
N ALA A 200 8.66 5.38 -14.84
CA ALA A 200 8.61 5.57 -13.39
C ALA A 200 8.21 4.28 -12.67
N ALA A 201 7.20 3.56 -13.19
CA ALA A 201 6.73 2.30 -12.64
C ALA A 201 7.83 1.22 -12.70
N ASP A 202 8.51 1.08 -13.85
CA ASP A 202 9.58 0.10 -14.01
C ASP A 202 10.75 0.42 -13.09
N LEU A 203 11.15 1.69 -12.98
CA LEU A 203 12.21 2.11 -12.09
C LEU A 203 11.84 1.93 -10.61
N ALA A 204 10.58 2.21 -10.23
CA ALA A 204 10.11 2.00 -8.85
C ALA A 204 10.16 0.53 -8.45
N ARG A 205 9.85 -0.38 -9.37
CA ARG A 205 9.87 -1.84 -9.11
C ARG A 205 11.28 -2.40 -8.94
N THR A 206 12.30 -1.76 -9.54
CA THR A 206 13.70 -2.21 -9.44
C THR A 206 14.41 -1.69 -8.20
N ARG A 207 13.82 -0.75 -7.49
CA ARG A 207 14.34 -0.13 -6.27
C ARG A 207 13.80 -0.77 -5.01
#